data_efb541eeadc3b3e390ddb14fab42dcba
#
_entry.id   efb541eeadc3b3e390ddb14fab42dcba
#
_cell.length_a   1.000
_cell.length_b   1.000
_cell.length_c   1.000
_cell.angle_alpha   90.00
_cell.angle_beta   90.00
_cell.angle_gamma   90.00
#
_symmetry.space_group_name_H-M   'P 1'
#
loop_
_entity.id
_entity.type
_entity.pdbx_description
1 polymer ?
#
loop_
_entity_poly.entity_id
_entity_poly.type
_entity_poly.pdbx_seq_one_letter_code
_entity_poly.pdbx_strand_id
1 'polypeptide(L)'
;MSGEQQTGITHGVLQTRLTPHPESRPLSTGLLDLHGDVATHLDPSYCGDCYGAVPPAGKSCCNTCEDVREAYAAKEWAFGDGGGVVQCEREHYSEHIKAMRNEGCNVAGHLSVNKVIGNFHFAPGKSFSTPQMHVHDLQQFLTSPKEHTFSHTIHTLSFGPELPIGNVVANPLDATSHFTNEKNFNYLYFIKVVSTSFLPLGVSPGGHGAIETHQYSVTSHQRSLSGGSDKEHPDTLHARGGIPGVFFSYDISPMKVVNREVRERTFLGLLTGICAIIGGTLTVATLVDRTLYEGGMRIRKLHQG
;
A
#
# COMPACT_ATOMS: atom_id res chain seq x y z
N MET A 1 5.05 11.14 -6.67
CA MET A 1 5.34 10.50 -5.37
C MET A 1 5.99 11.53 -4.49
N SER A 2 5.35 11.84 -3.40
CA SER A 2 5.90 12.68 -2.36
C SER A 2 6.16 11.78 -1.15
N GLY A 3 7.40 11.37 -1.00
CA GLY A 3 7.85 10.77 0.24
C GLY A 3 8.49 11.86 1.08
N GLU A 4 8.08 11.96 2.32
CA GLU A 4 8.79 12.74 3.31
C GLU A 4 10.22 12.20 3.38
N GLN A 5 11.21 12.97 2.96
CA GLN A 5 12.62 12.59 3.02
C GLN A 5 13.07 12.61 4.48
N GLN A 6 12.85 11.51 5.18
CA GLN A 6 13.64 11.26 6.38
C GLN A 6 15.06 10.89 5.94
N THR A 7 16.04 11.61 6.42
CA THR A 7 17.46 11.34 6.17
C THR A 7 17.79 9.88 6.54
N GLY A 8 18.24 9.09 5.56
CA GLY A 8 18.59 7.68 5.73
C GLY A 8 17.67 6.66 5.05
N ILE A 9 16.67 7.10 4.28
CA ILE A 9 15.78 6.22 3.53
C ILE A 9 16.36 5.98 2.14
N THR A 10 16.58 4.72 1.78
CA THR A 10 16.92 4.33 0.40
C THR A 10 15.63 4.03 -0.37
N HIS A 11 15.48 4.66 -1.54
CA HIS A 11 14.31 4.52 -2.38
C HIS A 11 14.62 3.67 -3.61
N GLY A 12 13.88 2.58 -3.78
CA GLY A 12 13.91 1.76 -4.99
C GLY A 12 12.52 1.66 -5.62
N VAL A 13 11.83 2.79 -5.79
CA VAL A 13 10.44 2.81 -6.26
C VAL A 13 10.40 3.16 -7.73
N LEU A 14 9.81 2.26 -8.53
CA LEU A 14 9.55 2.44 -9.94
C LEU A 14 8.08 2.81 -10.16
N GLN A 15 7.84 3.92 -10.84
CA GLN A 15 6.52 4.31 -11.29
C GLN A 15 6.42 4.07 -12.79
N THR A 16 5.47 3.25 -13.23
CA THR A 16 5.19 2.99 -14.64
C THR A 16 3.83 3.59 -15.01
N ARG A 17 3.74 4.27 -16.13
CA ARG A 17 2.47 4.77 -16.67
C ARG A 17 1.70 3.62 -17.29
N LEU A 18 0.41 3.55 -17.03
CA LEU A 18 -0.53 2.63 -17.65
C LEU A 18 -1.43 3.41 -18.60
N THR A 19 -1.27 3.17 -19.90
CA THR A 19 -2.18 3.71 -20.91
C THR A 19 -3.41 2.80 -21.07
N PRO A 20 -4.60 3.33 -21.34
CA PRO A 20 -5.82 2.52 -21.49
C PRO A 20 -5.86 1.65 -22.75
N HIS A 21 -4.84 1.69 -23.62
CA HIS A 21 -4.77 0.87 -24.83
C HIS A 21 -4.09 -0.48 -24.59
N PRO A 22 -4.70 -1.59 -25.05
CA PRO A 22 -4.18 -2.95 -24.84
C PRO A 22 -2.91 -3.28 -25.65
N GLU A 23 -2.38 -2.37 -26.47
CA GLU A 23 -1.21 -2.60 -27.32
C GLU A 23 0.06 -1.84 -26.87
N SER A 24 0.13 -1.34 -25.68
CA SER A 24 1.36 -0.74 -25.21
C SER A 24 2.39 -1.84 -24.88
N ARG A 25 3.35 -2.02 -25.79
CA ARG A 25 4.62 -2.73 -25.53
C ARG A 25 5.19 -2.25 -24.19
N PRO A 26 5.81 -3.13 -23.39
CA PRO A 26 6.57 -2.68 -22.24
C PRO A 26 7.63 -1.72 -22.76
N LEU A 27 7.46 -0.44 -22.45
CA LEU A 27 8.50 0.55 -22.69
C LEU A 27 9.65 0.17 -21.76
N SER A 28 10.70 -0.38 -22.36
CA SER A 28 11.98 -0.60 -21.70
C SER A 28 12.35 0.65 -20.91
N THR A 29 12.73 0.43 -19.67
CA THR A 29 13.42 1.32 -18.74
C THR A 29 14.25 2.41 -19.43
N GLY A 30 13.59 3.45 -19.88
CA GLY A 30 14.16 4.71 -20.21
C GLY A 30 13.31 5.72 -19.46
N LEU A 31 13.90 6.34 -18.46
CA LEU A 31 13.44 7.63 -18.00
C LEU A 31 13.38 8.46 -19.29
N LEU A 32 12.20 8.59 -19.90
CA LEU A 32 12.00 9.57 -20.94
C LEU A 32 12.15 10.91 -20.21
N ASP A 33 13.38 11.42 -20.26
CA ASP A 33 13.65 12.82 -20.09
C ASP A 33 12.78 13.54 -21.13
N LEU A 34 11.59 13.97 -20.67
CA LEU A 34 10.71 14.86 -21.41
C LEU A 34 11.42 16.17 -21.82
N HIS A 35 12.65 16.34 -21.39
CA HIS A 35 13.51 17.51 -21.60
C HIS A 35 14.53 17.30 -22.73
N GLY A 36 14.70 16.09 -23.23
CA GLY A 36 15.81 15.78 -24.14
C GLY A 36 15.72 16.41 -25.53
N ASP A 37 14.54 16.55 -26.10
CA ASP A 37 14.42 16.92 -27.53
C ASP A 37 14.26 18.43 -27.78
N VAL A 38 13.69 19.17 -26.85
CA VAL A 38 13.43 20.62 -27.05
C VAL A 38 14.54 21.50 -26.51
N ALA A 39 15.25 21.05 -25.49
CA ALA A 39 16.38 21.80 -24.91
C ALA A 39 17.63 21.80 -25.82
N THR A 40 17.75 20.83 -26.74
CA THR A 40 18.91 20.68 -27.62
C THR A 40 19.07 21.75 -28.71
N HIS A 41 18.03 22.57 -28.95
CA HIS A 41 18.02 23.63 -29.95
C HIS A 41 18.01 25.05 -29.40
N LEU A 42 18.18 25.21 -28.08
CA LEU A 42 18.30 26.54 -27.50
C LEU A 42 19.68 27.12 -27.77
N ASP A 43 19.70 28.43 -28.12
CA ASP A 43 20.93 29.19 -28.20
C ASP A 43 21.66 29.07 -26.83
N PRO A 44 22.96 28.76 -26.81
CA PRO A 44 23.74 28.67 -25.57
C PRO A 44 23.70 29.95 -24.72
N SER A 45 23.38 31.08 -25.32
CA SER A 45 23.22 32.39 -24.64
C SER A 45 21.79 32.64 -24.13
N TYR A 46 20.83 31.72 -24.38
CA TYR A 46 19.46 31.92 -23.96
C TYR A 46 19.31 31.90 -22.43
N CYS A 47 18.70 32.95 -21.90
CA CYS A 47 18.40 33.10 -20.49
C CYS A 47 16.92 33.45 -20.33
N GLY A 48 16.13 32.47 -20.01
CA GLY A 48 14.68 32.60 -19.86
C GLY A 48 14.27 33.28 -18.56
N ASP A 49 13.15 34.00 -18.62
CA ASP A 49 12.59 34.68 -17.47
C ASP A 49 11.98 33.69 -16.49
N CYS A 50 12.11 33.98 -15.19
CA CYS A 50 11.44 33.23 -14.11
C CYS A 50 10.16 33.93 -13.62
N TYR A 51 9.68 34.94 -14.34
CA TYR A 51 8.42 35.66 -14.11
C TYR A 51 8.29 36.19 -12.67
N GLY A 52 9.39 36.81 -12.17
CA GLY A 52 9.45 37.38 -10.84
C GLY A 52 9.78 36.39 -9.71
N ALA A 53 9.94 35.13 -10.00
CA ALA A 53 10.47 34.15 -9.06
C ALA A 53 12.02 34.14 -9.10
N VAL A 54 12.63 33.53 -8.09
CA VAL A 54 14.09 33.35 -8.03
C VAL A 54 14.45 32.08 -8.80
N PRO A 55 15.48 32.10 -9.68
CA PRO A 55 15.91 30.89 -10.37
C PRO A 55 16.21 29.73 -9.41
N PRO A 56 16.03 28.46 -9.84
CA PRO A 56 16.37 27.31 -9.03
C PRO A 56 17.84 27.29 -8.61
N ALA A 57 18.15 26.57 -7.53
CA ALA A 57 19.50 26.47 -7.00
C ALA A 57 20.51 26.02 -8.05
N GLY A 58 21.60 26.80 -8.23
CA GLY A 58 22.65 26.48 -9.20
C GLY A 58 22.36 26.98 -10.62
N LYS A 59 21.23 27.65 -10.86
CA LYS A 59 20.87 28.23 -12.17
C LYS A 59 20.77 29.76 -12.05
N SER A 60 21.08 30.47 -13.12
CA SER A 60 20.92 31.91 -13.21
C SER A 60 19.65 32.34 -13.95
N CYS A 61 19.02 31.43 -14.65
CA CYS A 61 17.86 31.63 -15.52
C CYS A 61 16.89 30.44 -15.43
N CYS A 62 15.65 30.64 -15.89
CA CYS A 62 14.66 29.62 -16.06
C CYS A 62 14.53 29.26 -17.55
N ASN A 63 15.30 28.29 -18.02
CA ASN A 63 15.36 27.95 -19.43
C ASN A 63 14.32 26.92 -19.87
N THR A 64 13.78 26.15 -18.93
CA THR A 64 12.75 25.12 -19.15
C THR A 64 11.46 25.43 -18.39
N CYS A 65 10.35 24.83 -18.80
CA CYS A 65 9.09 24.91 -18.08
C CYS A 65 9.23 24.41 -16.64
N GLU A 66 10.03 23.36 -16.43
CA GLU A 66 10.30 22.82 -15.10
C GLU A 66 11.09 23.81 -14.23
N ASP A 67 12.05 24.55 -14.80
CA ASP A 67 12.77 25.59 -14.04
C ASP A 67 11.84 26.66 -13.51
N VAL A 68 10.89 27.14 -14.35
CA VAL A 68 9.90 28.13 -13.92
C VAL A 68 9.00 27.52 -12.82
N ARG A 69 8.59 26.26 -12.98
CA ARG A 69 7.75 25.57 -11.99
C ARG A 69 8.46 25.40 -10.64
N GLU A 70 9.74 25.05 -10.64
CA GLU A 70 10.56 24.99 -9.42
C GLU A 70 10.73 26.37 -8.77
N ALA A 71 10.94 27.39 -9.57
CA ALA A 71 11.05 28.77 -9.09
C ALA A 71 9.76 29.26 -8.42
N TYR A 72 8.59 28.94 -9.02
CA TYR A 72 7.27 29.23 -8.45
C TYR A 72 7.04 28.46 -7.15
N ALA A 73 7.41 27.19 -7.14
CA ALA A 73 7.29 26.34 -5.95
C ALA A 73 8.11 26.88 -4.76
N ALA A 74 9.33 27.35 -5.02
CA ALA A 74 10.17 27.96 -3.99
C ALA A 74 9.58 29.25 -3.39
N LYS A 75 8.67 29.93 -4.14
CA LYS A 75 7.90 31.09 -3.71
C LYS A 75 6.51 30.72 -3.16
N GLU A 76 6.17 29.44 -3.12
CA GLU A 76 4.83 28.97 -2.74
C GLU A 76 3.71 29.53 -3.65
N TRP A 77 4.07 29.83 -4.91
CA TRP A 77 3.11 30.32 -5.90
C TRP A 77 2.49 29.14 -6.66
N ALA A 78 1.20 29.28 -6.96
CA ALA A 78 0.52 28.33 -7.83
C ALA A 78 1.03 28.47 -9.28
N PHE A 79 1.38 27.34 -9.91
CA PHE A 79 1.93 27.34 -11.26
C PHE A 79 0.83 27.18 -12.34
N GLY A 80 -0.24 26.46 -12.04
CA GLY A 80 -1.33 26.20 -12.98
C GLY A 80 -0.96 25.25 -14.13
N ASP A 81 -1.50 25.53 -15.31
CA ASP A 81 -1.29 24.77 -16.54
C ASP A 81 -0.11 25.27 -17.39
N GLY A 82 0.66 26.23 -16.88
CA GLY A 82 1.77 26.85 -17.59
C GLY A 82 1.36 27.84 -18.68
N GLY A 83 0.09 28.23 -18.73
CA GLY A 83 -0.39 29.24 -19.69
C GLY A 83 0.28 30.60 -19.50
N GLY A 84 0.78 31.21 -20.57
CA GLY A 84 1.51 32.48 -20.53
C GLY A 84 2.99 32.37 -20.14
N VAL A 85 3.49 31.16 -19.93
CA VAL A 85 4.93 30.90 -19.71
C VAL A 85 5.54 30.42 -21.03
N VAL A 86 6.38 31.24 -21.63
CA VAL A 86 6.98 30.97 -22.96
C VAL A 86 7.70 29.64 -23.02
N GLN A 87 8.40 29.26 -21.96
CA GLN A 87 9.11 27.98 -21.87
C GLN A 87 8.12 26.80 -21.91
N CYS A 88 6.98 26.91 -21.23
CA CYS A 88 5.95 25.87 -21.19
C CYS A 88 5.17 25.77 -22.50
N GLU A 89 4.91 26.89 -23.17
CA GLU A 89 4.29 26.90 -24.49
C GLU A 89 5.23 26.25 -25.53
N ARG A 90 6.52 26.57 -25.49
CA ARG A 90 7.53 25.96 -26.35
C ARG A 90 7.64 24.44 -26.13
N GLU A 91 7.54 23.98 -24.90
CA GLU A 91 7.63 22.56 -24.54
C GLU A 91 6.27 21.84 -24.63
N HIS A 92 5.23 22.49 -25.16
CA HIS A 92 3.88 21.93 -25.28
C HIS A 92 3.34 21.33 -23.98
N TYR A 93 3.72 21.94 -22.83
CA TYR A 93 3.42 21.44 -21.50
C TYR A 93 1.92 21.20 -21.24
N SER A 94 1.05 22.15 -21.66
CA SER A 94 -0.39 22.02 -21.46
C SER A 94 -1.01 20.90 -22.32
N GLU A 95 -0.47 20.66 -23.52
CA GLU A 95 -0.92 19.55 -24.39
C GLU A 95 -0.50 18.22 -23.82
N HIS A 96 0.69 18.15 -23.27
CA HIS A 96 1.22 16.97 -22.60
C HIS A 96 0.38 16.57 -21.38
N ILE A 97 0.01 17.53 -20.54
CA ILE A 97 -0.90 17.30 -19.41
C ILE A 97 -2.26 16.82 -19.87
N LYS A 98 -2.79 17.39 -20.95
CA LYS A 98 -4.07 16.94 -21.53
C LYS A 98 -3.98 15.51 -22.07
N ALA A 99 -2.87 15.12 -22.68
CA ALA A 99 -2.66 13.77 -23.18
C ALA A 99 -2.59 12.73 -22.04
N MET A 100 -2.01 13.11 -20.88
CA MET A 100 -1.89 12.24 -19.72
C MET A 100 -3.19 12.05 -18.90
N ARG A 101 -4.28 12.72 -19.28
CA ARG A 101 -5.54 12.72 -18.48
C ARG A 101 -6.16 11.33 -18.29
N ASN A 102 -5.94 10.43 -19.24
CA ASN A 102 -6.53 9.08 -19.23
C ASN A 102 -5.51 8.00 -18.81
N GLU A 103 -4.36 8.39 -18.26
CA GLU A 103 -3.34 7.45 -17.85
C GLU A 103 -3.53 7.05 -16.38
N GLY A 104 -3.31 5.76 -16.10
CA GLY A 104 -3.12 5.24 -14.75
C GLY A 104 -1.65 5.13 -14.39
N CYS A 105 -1.38 4.80 -13.14
CA CYS A 105 -0.02 4.55 -12.65
C CYS A 105 0.08 3.18 -12.00
N ASN A 106 1.10 2.43 -12.35
CA ASN A 106 1.55 1.28 -11.57
C ASN A 106 2.79 1.67 -10.77
N VAL A 107 2.75 1.43 -9.47
CA VAL A 107 3.84 1.79 -8.55
C VAL A 107 4.35 0.50 -7.93
N ALA A 108 5.63 0.21 -8.13
CA ALA A 108 6.30 -0.95 -7.57
C ALA A 108 7.68 -0.57 -7.03
N GLY A 109 8.10 -1.21 -5.96
CA GLY A 109 9.41 -0.96 -5.35
C GLY A 109 9.44 -1.24 -3.87
N HIS A 110 10.50 -0.80 -3.20
CA HIS A 110 10.70 -0.97 -1.79
C HIS A 110 11.20 0.31 -1.13
N LEU A 111 10.83 0.49 0.13
CA LEU A 111 11.27 1.60 0.97
C LEU A 111 11.92 1.03 2.24
N SER A 112 13.14 1.47 2.53
CA SER A 112 13.75 1.21 3.85
C SER A 112 13.31 2.31 4.81
N VAL A 113 12.62 1.93 5.87
CA VAL A 113 12.05 2.87 6.84
C VAL A 113 12.58 2.60 8.24
N ASN A 114 12.64 3.64 9.07
CA ASN A 114 12.98 3.49 10.47
C ASN A 114 11.85 2.75 11.21
N LYS A 115 12.21 2.02 12.29
CA LYS A 115 11.24 1.29 13.13
C LYS A 115 10.49 2.22 14.09
N VAL A 116 9.89 3.25 13.55
CA VAL A 116 9.04 4.21 14.25
C VAL A 116 7.74 4.39 13.47
N ILE A 117 6.77 5.05 14.07
CA ILE A 117 5.54 5.44 13.39
C ILE A 117 5.87 6.29 12.16
N GLY A 118 5.20 6.04 11.06
CA GLY A 118 5.42 6.76 9.82
C GLY A 118 4.21 6.70 8.89
N ASN A 119 4.30 7.47 7.80
CA ASN A 119 3.31 7.44 6.74
C ASN A 119 3.96 7.55 5.37
N PHE A 120 3.29 7.02 4.37
CA PHE A 120 3.54 7.31 2.97
C PHE A 120 2.20 7.44 2.25
N HIS A 121 2.18 8.21 1.17
CA HIS A 121 0.91 8.46 0.49
C HIS A 121 1.11 8.70 -1.01
N PHE A 122 0.03 8.47 -1.73
CA PHE A 122 -0.11 8.78 -3.14
C PHE A 122 -1.16 9.88 -3.27
N ALA A 123 -0.72 11.06 -3.65
CA ALA A 123 -1.57 12.22 -3.83
C ALA A 123 -1.28 12.87 -5.19
N PRO A 124 -2.23 13.64 -5.75
CA PRO A 124 -2.03 14.29 -7.04
C PRO A 124 -1.06 15.46 -6.91
N GLY A 125 -0.46 15.79 -8.05
CA GLY A 125 0.43 16.94 -8.17
C GLY A 125 1.85 16.70 -7.68
N LYS A 126 2.72 17.66 -7.95
CA LYS A 126 4.09 17.64 -7.46
C LYS A 126 4.09 18.11 -6.00
N SER A 127 4.86 17.43 -5.18
CA SER A 127 5.01 17.82 -3.78
C SER A 127 6.24 18.68 -3.59
N PHE A 128 6.12 19.62 -2.68
CA PHE A 128 7.19 20.48 -2.21
C PHE A 128 7.31 20.34 -0.71
N SER A 129 8.51 20.10 -0.22
CA SER A 129 8.78 20.03 1.21
C SER A 129 9.56 21.27 1.62
N THR A 130 8.95 22.09 2.45
CA THR A 130 9.62 23.15 3.18
C THR A 130 9.97 22.68 4.59
N PRO A 131 10.88 23.33 5.34
CA PRO A 131 11.21 22.92 6.71
C PRO A 131 10.01 22.84 7.66
N GLN A 132 8.92 23.53 7.35
CA GLN A 132 7.73 23.64 8.20
C GLN A 132 6.51 22.90 7.63
N MET A 133 6.47 22.60 6.32
CA MET A 133 5.25 22.09 5.70
C MET A 133 5.53 21.29 4.44
N HIS A 134 4.74 20.21 4.26
CA HIS A 134 4.69 19.42 3.04
C HIS A 134 3.43 19.82 2.25
N VAL A 135 3.62 20.38 1.05
CA VAL A 135 2.55 20.93 0.21
C VAL A 135 2.47 20.18 -1.12
N HIS A 136 1.26 19.94 -1.60
CA HIS A 136 0.98 19.40 -2.92
C HIS A 136 0.38 20.47 -3.83
N ASP A 137 0.89 20.59 -5.04
CA ASP A 137 0.27 21.43 -6.08
C ASP A 137 -0.95 20.69 -6.66
N LEU A 138 -2.11 20.98 -6.11
CA LEU A 138 -3.37 20.36 -6.49
C LEU A 138 -4.07 21.08 -7.65
N GLN A 139 -3.57 22.20 -8.14
CA GLN A 139 -4.31 23.05 -9.05
C GLN A 139 -4.66 22.32 -10.36
N GLN A 140 -3.72 21.59 -10.93
CA GLN A 140 -3.97 20.81 -12.14
C GLN A 140 -5.01 19.69 -11.91
N PHE A 141 -4.97 19.04 -10.75
CA PHE A 141 -5.96 18.04 -10.40
C PHE A 141 -7.34 18.65 -10.20
N LEU A 142 -7.45 19.78 -9.52
CA LEU A 142 -8.73 20.44 -9.24
C LEU A 142 -9.40 20.96 -10.52
N THR A 143 -8.63 21.48 -11.46
CA THR A 143 -9.12 22.00 -12.77
C THR A 143 -9.38 20.90 -13.79
N SER A 144 -8.85 19.69 -13.61
CA SER A 144 -9.09 18.54 -14.48
C SER A 144 -10.55 18.09 -14.43
N PRO A 145 -11.09 17.51 -15.53
CA PRO A 145 -12.43 16.91 -15.51
C PRO A 145 -12.54 15.79 -14.46
N LYS A 146 -13.78 15.37 -14.18
CA LYS A 146 -14.10 14.39 -13.12
C LYS A 146 -13.53 12.97 -13.32
N GLU A 147 -12.76 12.73 -14.36
CA GLU A 147 -12.28 11.43 -14.79
C GLU A 147 -11.16 10.84 -13.94
N HIS A 148 -10.43 11.69 -13.17
CA HIS A 148 -9.37 11.22 -12.29
C HIS A 148 -9.92 10.85 -10.92
N THR A 149 -9.88 9.58 -10.60
CA THR A 149 -10.22 9.05 -9.27
C THR A 149 -9.01 8.35 -8.67
N PHE A 150 -9.03 8.17 -7.35
CA PHE A 150 -8.05 7.36 -6.63
C PHE A 150 -8.50 5.91 -6.46
N SER A 151 -9.31 5.41 -7.40
CA SER A 151 -9.59 3.97 -7.52
C SER A 151 -8.28 3.23 -7.75
N HIS A 152 -8.02 2.18 -6.96
CA HIS A 152 -6.75 1.47 -7.00
C HIS A 152 -6.89 0.01 -6.63
N THR A 153 -5.91 -0.76 -7.05
CA THR A 153 -5.71 -2.15 -6.64
C THR A 153 -4.35 -2.28 -5.99
N ILE A 154 -4.32 -2.82 -4.79
CA ILE A 154 -3.08 -3.17 -4.09
C ILE A 154 -2.76 -4.61 -4.47
N HIS A 155 -1.74 -4.82 -5.31
CA HIS A 155 -1.32 -6.16 -5.72
C HIS A 155 -0.64 -6.88 -4.58
N THR A 156 0.36 -6.24 -3.99
CA THR A 156 1.11 -6.78 -2.84
C THR A 156 1.58 -5.64 -1.94
N LEU A 157 1.47 -5.84 -0.64
CA LEU A 157 2.10 -4.98 0.36
C LEU A 157 2.65 -5.86 1.48
N SER A 158 3.96 -5.87 1.66
CA SER A 158 4.64 -6.68 2.67
C SER A 158 5.64 -5.86 3.47
N PHE A 159 5.96 -6.32 4.67
CA PHE A 159 6.97 -5.72 5.54
C PHE A 159 8.03 -6.77 5.89
N GLY A 160 9.28 -6.47 5.54
CA GLY A 160 10.40 -7.37 5.74
C GLY A 160 10.52 -8.45 4.65
N PRO A 161 11.38 -9.47 4.85
CA PRO A 161 11.59 -10.53 3.88
C PRO A 161 10.35 -11.43 3.75
N GLU A 162 10.13 -11.92 2.54
CA GLU A 162 9.07 -12.89 2.25
C GLU A 162 9.34 -14.22 2.95
N LEU A 163 8.26 -14.88 3.37
CA LEU A 163 8.35 -16.21 3.96
C LEU A 163 8.52 -17.28 2.88
N PRO A 164 9.31 -18.34 3.14
CA PRO A 164 9.36 -19.49 2.24
C PRO A 164 7.97 -20.09 2.03
N ILE A 165 7.73 -20.58 0.81
CA ILE A 165 6.50 -21.24 0.38
C ILE A 165 6.11 -22.34 1.38
N GLY A 166 4.93 -22.24 1.97
CA GLY A 166 4.41 -23.20 2.95
C GLY A 166 3.96 -22.57 4.28
N ASN A 167 4.52 -21.45 4.68
CA ASN A 167 4.12 -20.69 5.88
C ASN A 167 3.43 -19.38 5.47
N VAL A 168 2.44 -19.47 4.57
CA VAL A 168 1.79 -18.29 4.00
C VAL A 168 0.94 -17.61 5.07
N VAL A 169 1.49 -16.57 5.65
CA VAL A 169 0.66 -15.58 6.31
C VAL A 169 0.20 -14.62 5.21
N ALA A 170 -1.08 -14.68 4.88
CA ALA A 170 -1.66 -13.79 3.90
C ALA A 170 -1.54 -12.34 4.40
N ASN A 171 -0.98 -11.46 3.59
CA ASN A 171 -0.98 -10.02 3.85
C ASN A 171 -2.40 -9.50 3.64
N PRO A 172 -2.99 -8.80 4.60
CA PRO A 172 -4.42 -8.42 4.53
C PRO A 172 -4.80 -7.52 3.35
N LEU A 173 -3.84 -6.76 2.80
CA LEU A 173 -4.09 -5.85 1.68
C LEU A 173 -3.78 -6.46 0.30
N ASP A 174 -3.17 -7.64 0.23
CA ASP A 174 -2.82 -8.24 -1.05
C ASP A 174 -4.08 -8.54 -1.88
N ALA A 175 -4.02 -8.21 -3.16
CA ALA A 175 -5.09 -8.37 -4.14
C ALA A 175 -6.41 -7.65 -3.78
N THR A 176 -6.35 -6.59 -2.95
CA THR A 176 -7.53 -5.78 -2.62
C THR A 176 -7.72 -4.66 -3.62
N SER A 177 -8.99 -4.39 -3.99
CA SER A 177 -9.37 -3.34 -4.94
C SER A 177 -10.41 -2.41 -4.33
N HIS A 178 -10.22 -1.13 -4.52
CA HIS A 178 -11.14 -0.09 -4.07
C HIS A 178 -11.48 0.85 -5.21
N PHE A 179 -12.77 1.07 -5.42
CA PHE A 179 -13.29 1.87 -6.52
C PHE A 179 -14.17 3.00 -6.01
N THR A 180 -14.05 4.16 -6.62
CA THR A 180 -14.92 5.31 -6.41
C THR A 180 -15.13 6.05 -7.73
N ASN A 181 -16.30 6.67 -7.87
CA ASN A 181 -16.59 7.59 -8.97
C ASN A 181 -16.38 9.06 -8.55
N GLU A 182 -15.96 9.29 -7.30
CA GLU A 182 -15.74 10.62 -6.78
C GLU A 182 -14.27 11.02 -6.96
N LYS A 183 -14.06 12.23 -7.49
CA LYS A 183 -12.73 12.82 -7.70
C LYS A 183 -12.05 13.16 -6.37
N ASN A 184 -12.78 13.83 -5.49
CA ASN A 184 -12.28 14.28 -4.20
C ASN A 184 -12.54 13.21 -3.13
N PHE A 185 -11.77 12.15 -3.17
CA PHE A 185 -11.93 11.00 -2.30
C PHE A 185 -10.62 10.63 -1.63
N ASN A 186 -10.70 10.16 -0.39
CA ASN A 186 -9.56 9.83 0.43
C ASN A 186 -9.67 8.39 0.94
N TYR A 187 -8.62 7.61 0.73
CA TYR A 187 -8.44 6.27 1.27
C TYR A 187 -7.33 6.30 2.32
N LEU A 188 -7.64 5.83 3.51
CA LEU A 188 -6.76 5.82 4.67
C LEU A 188 -6.58 4.37 5.13
N TYR A 189 -5.34 3.90 5.17
CA TYR A 189 -4.98 2.59 5.68
C TYR A 189 -4.13 2.76 6.93
N PHE A 190 -4.65 2.29 8.06
CA PHE A 190 -3.92 2.27 9.33
C PHE A 190 -3.36 0.88 9.54
N ILE A 191 -2.04 0.78 9.51
CA ILE A 191 -1.31 -0.49 9.49
C ILE A 191 -0.59 -0.64 10.82
N LYS A 192 -0.85 -1.75 11.52
CA LYS A 192 -0.11 -2.14 12.71
C LYS A 192 0.85 -3.27 12.35
N VAL A 193 2.14 -2.99 12.33
CA VAL A 193 3.20 -3.93 11.98
C VAL A 193 3.71 -4.61 13.23
N VAL A 194 3.86 -5.94 13.20
CA VAL A 194 4.35 -6.76 14.31
C VAL A 194 5.53 -7.59 13.83
N SER A 195 6.65 -7.52 14.52
CA SER A 195 7.81 -8.39 14.26
C SER A 195 7.44 -9.85 14.51
N THR A 196 7.75 -10.72 13.55
CA THR A 196 7.39 -12.13 13.60
C THR A 196 8.62 -12.98 13.33
N SER A 197 8.82 -13.98 14.19
CA SER A 197 9.89 -14.98 14.06
C SER A 197 9.27 -16.35 13.83
N PHE A 198 9.68 -17.02 12.77
CA PHE A 198 9.32 -18.41 12.50
C PHE A 198 10.50 -19.31 12.89
N LEU A 199 10.24 -20.24 13.79
CA LEU A 199 11.21 -21.19 14.28
C LEU A 199 10.86 -22.59 13.77
N PRO A 200 11.53 -23.10 12.74
CA PRO A 200 11.39 -24.47 12.29
C PRO A 200 11.73 -25.48 13.40
N LEU A 201 11.31 -26.72 13.23
CA LEU A 201 11.55 -27.76 14.21
C LEU A 201 13.05 -27.90 14.59
N GLY A 202 13.34 -27.78 15.88
CA GLY A 202 14.71 -27.89 16.40
C GLY A 202 15.52 -26.59 16.40
N VAL A 203 14.97 -25.48 15.89
CA VAL A 203 15.61 -24.18 15.89
C VAL A 203 15.26 -23.39 17.15
N SER A 204 16.28 -22.81 17.79
CA SER A 204 16.11 -21.93 18.95
C SER A 204 15.88 -20.47 18.52
N PRO A 205 15.22 -19.63 19.34
CA PRO A 205 15.10 -18.20 19.08
C PRO A 205 16.47 -17.54 18.87
N GLY A 206 16.62 -16.83 17.73
CA GLY A 206 17.92 -16.21 17.36
C GLY A 206 18.97 -17.18 16.83
N GLY A 207 18.68 -18.48 16.69
CA GLY A 207 19.57 -19.47 16.10
C GLY A 207 19.59 -19.45 14.57
N HIS A 208 20.60 -20.09 13.98
CA HIS A 208 20.68 -20.29 12.53
C HIS A 208 19.44 -21.04 12.03
N GLY A 209 18.76 -20.50 11.05
CA GLY A 209 17.52 -21.07 10.48
C GLY A 209 16.23 -20.46 11.03
N ALA A 210 16.27 -19.55 12.00
CA ALA A 210 15.13 -18.71 12.36
C ALA A 210 14.85 -17.70 11.23
N ILE A 211 13.59 -17.61 10.82
CA ILE A 211 13.16 -16.67 9.78
C ILE A 211 12.51 -15.48 10.48
N GLU A 212 13.15 -14.32 10.35
CA GLU A 212 12.64 -13.06 10.91
C GLU A 212 11.93 -12.26 9.82
N THR A 213 10.68 -11.92 10.05
CA THR A 213 9.85 -11.12 9.16
C THR A 213 8.90 -10.23 9.95
N HIS A 214 7.95 -9.62 9.27
CA HIS A 214 6.91 -8.81 9.90
C HIS A 214 5.54 -9.20 9.33
N GLN A 215 4.57 -9.28 10.20
CA GLN A 215 3.16 -9.38 9.86
C GLN A 215 2.50 -8.06 10.15
N TYR A 216 1.35 -7.81 9.53
CA TYR A 216 0.60 -6.60 9.86
C TYR A 216 -0.92 -6.86 9.88
N SER A 217 -1.61 -6.05 10.64
CA SER A 217 -3.05 -5.88 10.58
C SER A 217 -3.37 -4.52 10.00
N VAL A 218 -4.53 -4.36 9.37
CA VAL A 218 -4.94 -3.12 8.74
C VAL A 218 -6.38 -2.78 9.09
N THR A 219 -6.61 -1.49 9.30
CA THR A 219 -7.95 -0.89 9.35
C THR A 219 -8.03 0.13 8.24
N SER A 220 -8.99 0.00 7.35
CA SER A 220 -9.21 0.92 6.25
C SER A 220 -10.35 1.88 6.59
N HIS A 221 -10.19 3.13 6.19
CA HIS A 221 -11.22 4.16 6.23
C HIS A 221 -11.24 4.89 4.89
N GLN A 222 -12.44 5.17 4.40
CA GLN A 222 -12.62 5.86 3.14
C GLN A 222 -13.68 6.94 3.29
N ARG A 223 -13.43 8.11 2.72
CA ARG A 223 -14.35 9.24 2.82
C ARG A 223 -14.32 10.15 1.61
N SER A 224 -15.47 10.71 1.28
CA SER A 224 -15.55 11.85 0.36
C SER A 224 -15.03 13.11 1.04
N LEU A 225 -14.26 13.91 0.29
CA LEU A 225 -13.82 15.25 0.69
C LEU A 225 -14.77 16.34 0.17
N SER A 226 -15.68 15.96 -0.73
CA SER A 226 -16.76 16.85 -1.19
C SER A 226 -17.68 17.12 -0.01
N GLY A 227 -17.97 18.39 0.27
CA GLY A 227 -18.82 18.79 1.38
C GLY A 227 -20.21 18.12 1.31
N GLY A 228 -20.71 17.72 2.46
CA GLY A 228 -22.04 17.18 2.65
C GLY A 228 -22.72 17.86 3.82
N SER A 229 -24.05 17.92 3.82
CA SER A 229 -24.82 18.29 5.01
C SER A 229 -24.82 17.13 6.00
N ASP A 230 -24.48 17.37 7.25
CA ASP A 230 -24.67 16.39 8.31
C ASP A 230 -26.15 16.28 8.68
N LYS A 231 -26.59 15.07 9.07
CA LYS A 231 -27.97 14.85 9.52
C LYS A 231 -28.37 15.74 10.73
N GLU A 232 -27.38 16.17 11.50
CA GLU A 232 -27.58 17.06 12.67
C GLU A 232 -27.63 18.55 12.29
N HIS A 233 -27.03 18.93 11.13
CA HIS A 233 -27.00 20.32 10.64
C HIS A 233 -27.25 20.34 9.13
N PRO A 234 -28.49 20.11 8.66
CA PRO A 234 -28.81 19.98 7.24
C PRO A 234 -28.54 21.25 6.41
N ASP A 235 -28.48 22.40 7.05
CA ASP A 235 -28.29 23.70 6.39
C ASP A 235 -26.83 24.19 6.37
N THR A 236 -25.90 23.45 6.97
CA THR A 236 -24.47 23.79 7.01
C THR A 236 -23.66 22.86 6.10
N LEU A 237 -23.12 23.42 5.01
CA LEU A 237 -22.12 22.77 4.18
C LEU A 237 -20.76 22.76 4.94
N HIS A 238 -20.47 21.64 5.59
CA HIS A 238 -19.14 21.45 6.17
C HIS A 238 -18.17 21.05 5.06
N ALA A 239 -17.31 21.98 4.64
CA ALA A 239 -16.18 21.65 3.77
C ALA A 239 -15.26 20.67 4.53
N ARG A 240 -15.30 19.40 4.16
CA ARG A 240 -14.36 18.40 4.66
C ARG A 240 -13.02 18.63 3.96
N GLY A 241 -12.16 19.44 4.59
CA GLY A 241 -10.81 19.70 4.09
C GLY A 241 -9.98 18.41 4.00
N GLY A 242 -8.96 18.44 3.18
CA GLY A 242 -8.01 17.34 3.00
C GLY A 242 -7.50 17.26 1.57
N ILE A 243 -6.44 16.48 1.40
CA ILE A 243 -5.85 16.19 0.09
C ILE A 243 -6.45 14.86 -0.39
N PRO A 244 -7.03 14.79 -1.60
CA PRO A 244 -7.48 13.53 -2.17
C PRO A 244 -6.27 12.60 -2.41
N GLY A 245 -6.47 11.31 -2.18
CA GLY A 245 -5.36 10.39 -2.34
C GLY A 245 -5.52 9.09 -1.57
N VAL A 246 -4.44 8.31 -1.57
CA VAL A 246 -4.31 7.04 -0.85
C VAL A 246 -3.20 7.18 0.19
N PHE A 247 -3.53 7.02 1.45
CA PHE A 247 -2.63 7.26 2.58
C PHE A 247 -2.45 5.98 3.39
N PHE A 248 -1.20 5.66 3.67
CA PHE A 248 -0.81 4.53 4.49
C PHE A 248 -0.07 5.05 5.73
N SER A 249 -0.68 4.89 6.88
CA SER A 249 -0.05 5.20 8.17
C SER A 249 0.33 3.89 8.85
N TYR A 250 1.60 3.68 9.13
CA TYR A 250 2.07 2.48 9.79
C TYR A 250 2.66 2.78 11.18
N ASP A 251 2.42 1.87 12.08
CA ASP A 251 2.97 1.88 13.43
C ASP A 251 3.57 0.49 13.73
N ILE A 252 4.75 0.46 14.31
CA ILE A 252 5.47 -0.79 14.59
C ILE A 252 5.29 -1.15 16.06
N SER A 253 4.67 -2.30 16.29
CA SER A 253 4.47 -2.83 17.64
C SER A 253 5.81 -3.22 18.29
N PRO A 254 6.02 -2.87 19.56
CA PRO A 254 7.17 -3.35 20.30
C PRO A 254 7.11 -4.86 20.61
N MET A 255 5.94 -5.47 20.45
CA MET A 255 5.75 -6.91 20.67
C MET A 255 6.27 -7.72 19.49
N LYS A 256 6.76 -8.92 19.78
CA LYS A 256 7.21 -9.91 18.80
C LYS A 256 6.37 -11.17 18.90
N VAL A 257 5.88 -11.65 17.77
CA VAL A 257 5.20 -12.94 17.66
C VAL A 257 6.24 -14.01 17.32
N VAL A 258 6.23 -15.10 18.05
CA VAL A 258 7.12 -16.23 17.81
C VAL A 258 6.28 -17.46 17.45
N ASN A 259 6.35 -17.86 16.19
CA ASN A 259 5.73 -19.07 15.67
C ASN A 259 6.75 -20.18 15.70
N ARG A 260 6.54 -21.17 16.56
CA ARG A 260 7.46 -22.29 16.75
C ARG A 260 6.81 -23.58 16.31
N GLU A 261 7.49 -24.32 15.44
CA GLU A 261 7.11 -25.70 15.14
C GLU A 261 7.52 -26.63 16.31
N VAL A 262 6.57 -27.36 16.81
CA VAL A 262 6.79 -28.36 17.85
C VAL A 262 6.25 -29.73 17.43
N ARG A 263 6.99 -30.76 17.79
CA ARG A 263 6.50 -32.12 17.55
C ARG A 263 5.50 -32.47 18.66
N GLU A 264 4.22 -32.53 18.30
CA GLU A 264 3.13 -32.74 19.24
C GLU A 264 3.10 -34.17 19.82
N ARG A 265 3.47 -35.17 19.03
CA ARG A 265 3.46 -36.57 19.45
C ARG A 265 4.72 -37.29 19.03
N THR A 266 5.26 -38.10 19.95
CA THR A 266 6.31 -39.06 19.65
C THR A 266 5.70 -40.28 18.98
N PHE A 267 6.51 -41.10 18.27
CA PHE A 267 6.07 -42.35 17.68
C PHE A 267 5.46 -43.31 18.73
N LEU A 268 6.05 -43.36 19.92
CA LEU A 268 5.53 -44.17 21.03
C LEU A 268 4.16 -43.65 21.50
N GLY A 269 3.95 -42.35 21.55
CA GLY A 269 2.66 -41.73 21.88
C GLY A 269 1.58 -42.01 20.82
N LEU A 270 1.95 -42.11 19.55
CA LEU A 270 1.03 -42.51 18.48
C LEU A 270 0.62 -43.98 18.68
N LEU A 271 1.59 -44.89 18.91
CA LEU A 271 1.33 -46.29 19.11
C LEU A 271 0.43 -46.56 20.33
N THR A 272 0.73 -45.93 21.47
CA THR A 272 -0.12 -46.01 22.66
C THR A 272 -1.53 -45.47 22.41
N GLY A 273 -1.68 -44.37 21.65
CA GLY A 273 -2.97 -43.83 21.26
C GLY A 273 -3.79 -44.79 20.41
N ILE A 274 -3.19 -45.47 19.44
CA ILE A 274 -3.83 -46.50 18.63
C ILE A 274 -4.30 -47.68 19.50
N CYS A 275 -3.41 -48.21 20.37
CA CYS A 275 -3.77 -49.29 21.29
C CYS A 275 -4.90 -48.88 22.24
N ALA A 276 -4.93 -47.67 22.73
CA ALA A 276 -5.99 -47.15 23.60
C ALA A 276 -7.36 -47.08 22.88
N ILE A 277 -7.38 -46.67 21.60
CA ILE A 277 -8.59 -46.61 20.78
C ILE A 277 -9.11 -48.01 20.54
N ILE A 278 -8.25 -48.96 20.11
CA ILE A 278 -8.64 -50.34 19.85
C ILE A 278 -9.14 -50.99 21.15
N GLY A 279 -8.41 -50.89 22.25
CA GLY A 279 -8.81 -51.44 23.53
C GLY A 279 -10.10 -50.81 24.07
N GLY A 280 -10.24 -49.50 23.96
CA GLY A 280 -11.44 -48.79 24.37
C GLY A 280 -12.69 -49.20 23.59
N THR A 281 -12.60 -49.33 22.27
CA THR A 281 -13.72 -49.78 21.42
C THR A 281 -14.14 -51.19 21.72
N LEU A 282 -13.18 -52.09 21.91
CA LEU A 282 -13.49 -53.51 22.28
C LEU A 282 -14.16 -53.58 23.65
N THR A 283 -13.68 -52.87 24.64
CA THR A 283 -14.29 -52.85 26.00
C THR A 283 -15.71 -52.32 25.97
N VAL A 284 -15.95 -51.20 25.27
CA VAL A 284 -17.31 -50.65 25.11
C VAL A 284 -18.23 -51.62 24.38
N ALA A 285 -17.75 -52.24 23.28
CA ALA A 285 -18.53 -53.23 22.53
C ALA A 285 -18.92 -54.43 23.42
N THR A 286 -17.98 -54.98 24.18
CA THR A 286 -18.26 -56.12 25.08
C THR A 286 -19.23 -55.75 26.20
N LEU A 287 -19.14 -54.53 26.74
CA LEU A 287 -20.06 -54.03 27.77
C LEU A 287 -21.49 -53.89 27.21
N VAL A 288 -21.63 -53.33 26.01
CA VAL A 288 -22.93 -53.20 25.32
C VAL A 288 -23.52 -54.60 25.02
N ASP A 289 -22.73 -55.51 24.47
CA ASP A 289 -23.18 -56.86 24.18
C ASP A 289 -23.66 -57.58 25.45
N ARG A 290 -22.90 -57.52 26.53
CA ARG A 290 -23.27 -58.10 27.80
C ARG A 290 -24.56 -57.49 28.39
N THR A 291 -24.71 -56.16 28.34
CA THR A 291 -25.94 -55.51 28.84
C THR A 291 -27.18 -55.89 28.00
N LEU A 292 -27.02 -55.97 26.69
CA LEU A 292 -28.10 -56.43 25.79
C LEU A 292 -28.45 -57.88 26.04
N TYR A 293 -27.46 -58.77 26.19
CA TYR A 293 -27.67 -60.19 26.49
C TYR A 293 -28.38 -60.40 27.84
N GLU A 294 -27.88 -59.78 28.92
CA GLU A 294 -28.50 -59.86 30.26
C GLU A 294 -29.92 -59.26 30.26
N GLY A 295 -30.13 -58.13 29.58
CA GLY A 295 -31.44 -57.52 29.42
C GLY A 295 -32.42 -58.40 28.67
N GLY A 296 -31.99 -59.01 27.56
CA GLY A 296 -32.79 -59.95 26.79
C GLY A 296 -33.15 -61.22 27.56
N MET A 297 -32.25 -61.76 28.39
CA MET A 297 -32.52 -62.87 29.29
C MET A 297 -33.54 -62.51 30.37
N ARG A 298 -33.50 -61.36 30.94
CA ARG A 298 -34.49 -60.88 31.94
C ARG A 298 -35.91 -60.77 31.32
N ILE A 299 -36.02 -60.16 30.14
CA ILE A 299 -37.29 -60.04 29.43
C ILE A 299 -37.88 -61.39 29.08
N ARG A 300 -37.06 -62.38 28.59
CA ARG A 300 -37.53 -63.73 28.34
C ARG A 300 -38.07 -64.43 29.58
N LYS A 301 -37.42 -64.31 30.75
CA LYS A 301 -37.87 -64.85 32.01
C LYS A 301 -39.19 -64.25 32.47
N LEU A 302 -39.44 -62.94 32.22
CA LEU A 302 -40.71 -62.30 32.55
C LEU A 302 -41.86 -62.66 31.64
N HIS A 303 -41.60 -63.19 30.45
CA HIS A 303 -42.62 -63.68 29.50
C HIS A 303 -42.97 -65.17 29.67
N GLN A 304 -42.19 -65.92 30.45
CA GLN A 304 -42.37 -67.34 30.67
C GLN A 304 -42.94 -67.64 32.07
N GLY A 305 -43.19 -66.69 32.93
CA GLY A 305 -43.89 -66.80 34.19
C GLY A 305 -45.24 -66.09 34.15
#